data_2dd90b8739f150814012d3ee8faf45ce
#
_entry.id   2dd90b8739f150814012d3ee8faf45ce
#
_cell.length_a   1.000
_cell.length_b   1.000
_cell.length_c   1.000
_cell.angle_alpha   90.00
_cell.angle_beta   90.00
_cell.angle_gamma   90.00
#
_symmetry.space_group_name_H-M   'P 1'
#
loop_
_entity.id
_entity.type
_entity.pdbx_description
1 polymer ?
#
loop_
_entity_poly.entity_id
_entity_poly.type
_entity_poly.pdbx_seq_one_letter_code
_entity_poly.pdbx_strand_id
1 'polypeptide(L)'
;MRAITEAPVGHGTGVITHPKFRMWLRPDGIVVVAWVPKITALLEDATACLDAMAQITGGRRCPLLVNMLDTGPQDRKTRAEWTRRSDLSSAVALVVSTPLSRVVGNLFLSVSRLPFPVRLFDNEASALTWLKDFVG
;
A
#
# COMPACT_ATOMS: atom_id res chain seq x y z
N MET A 1 -16.38 -12.04 -9.01
CA MET A 1 -14.91 -12.15 -8.90
C MET A 1 -14.46 -11.70 -7.52
N ARG A 2 -13.58 -12.46 -6.91
CA ARG A 2 -13.08 -12.10 -5.58
C ARG A 2 -12.21 -10.85 -5.63
N ALA A 3 -12.41 -9.96 -4.69
CA ALA A 3 -11.57 -8.78 -4.56
C ALA A 3 -10.15 -9.19 -4.14
N ILE A 4 -9.15 -8.56 -4.75
CA ILE A 4 -7.76 -8.86 -4.44
C ILE A 4 -7.38 -8.43 -3.02
N THR A 5 -8.16 -7.53 -2.42
CA THR A 5 -7.97 -7.07 -1.05
C THR A 5 -8.29 -8.14 -0.01
N GLU A 6 -8.92 -9.24 -0.40
CA GLU A 6 -9.11 -10.35 0.51
C GLU A 6 -7.79 -11.10 0.70
N ALA A 7 -7.45 -11.40 1.94
CA ALA A 7 -6.25 -12.17 2.23
C ALA A 7 -6.34 -13.57 1.61
N PRO A 8 -5.21 -14.11 1.14
CA PRO A 8 -5.20 -15.47 0.58
C PRO A 8 -5.73 -16.50 1.57
N VAL A 9 -6.54 -17.43 1.07
CA VAL A 9 -7.12 -18.49 1.88
C VAL A 9 -6.15 -19.67 1.93
N GLY A 10 -5.96 -20.23 3.12
CA GLY A 10 -5.18 -21.46 3.28
C GLY A 10 -3.67 -21.27 3.34
N HIS A 11 -3.20 -20.05 3.32
CA HIS A 11 -1.77 -19.75 3.39
C HIS A 11 -1.42 -19.10 4.71
N GLY A 12 -1.58 -19.74 5.82
CA GLY A 12 -1.40 -19.17 7.15
C GLY A 12 -0.12 -18.40 7.40
N THR A 13 0.86 -18.47 6.49
CA THR A 13 2.11 -17.71 6.56
C THR A 13 2.08 -16.60 5.51
N GLY A 14 2.70 -15.46 5.80
CA GLY A 14 2.80 -14.36 4.83
C GLY A 14 1.66 -13.37 4.88
N VAL A 15 0.73 -13.50 5.83
CA VAL A 15 -0.31 -12.49 6.06
C VAL A 15 -0.05 -11.83 7.41
N ILE A 16 0.09 -10.51 7.41
CA ILE A 16 0.24 -9.74 8.64
C ILE A 16 -1.06 -9.00 8.88
N THR A 17 -1.65 -9.18 10.06
CA THR A 17 -2.90 -8.55 10.45
C THR A 17 -2.65 -7.47 11.50
N HIS A 18 -3.15 -6.28 11.24
CA HIS A 18 -3.11 -5.13 12.13
C HIS A 18 -4.54 -4.63 12.31
N PRO A 19 -4.89 -3.95 13.40
CA PRO A 19 -6.26 -3.43 13.57
C PRO A 19 -6.75 -2.54 12.42
N LYS A 20 -5.86 -1.88 11.70
CA LYS A 20 -6.24 -0.96 10.62
C LYS A 20 -5.88 -1.45 9.23
N PHE A 21 -5.13 -2.54 9.09
CA PHE A 21 -4.77 -3.06 7.76
C PHE A 21 -4.46 -4.55 7.80
N ARG A 22 -4.43 -5.16 6.61
CA ARG A 22 -3.85 -6.48 6.38
C ARG A 22 -2.86 -6.39 5.25
N MET A 23 -1.79 -7.15 5.34
CA MET A 23 -0.72 -7.13 4.35
C MET A 23 -0.29 -8.55 4.01
N TRP A 24 0.00 -8.78 2.73
CA TRP A 24 0.57 -10.06 2.30
C TRP A 24 1.47 -9.86 1.11
N LEU A 25 2.39 -10.81 0.93
CA LEU A 25 3.27 -10.86 -0.24
C LEU A 25 2.70 -11.89 -1.21
N ARG A 26 2.43 -11.44 -2.43
CA ARG A 26 1.92 -12.31 -3.50
C ARG A 26 3.05 -13.18 -4.04
N PRO A 27 2.71 -14.36 -4.61
CA PRO A 27 3.73 -15.20 -5.25
C PRO A 27 4.52 -14.51 -6.37
N ASP A 28 3.92 -13.49 -7.02
CA ASP A 28 4.59 -12.75 -8.08
C ASP A 28 5.52 -11.64 -7.55
N GLY A 29 5.68 -11.51 -6.24
CA GLY A 29 6.61 -10.55 -5.65
C GLY A 29 6.02 -9.19 -5.34
N ILE A 30 4.71 -9.02 -5.51
CA ILE A 30 4.01 -7.76 -5.21
C ILE A 30 3.44 -7.84 -3.79
N VAL A 31 3.73 -6.81 -2.97
CA VAL A 31 3.14 -6.68 -1.65
C VAL A 31 1.78 -5.97 -1.78
N VAL A 32 0.77 -6.49 -1.10
CA VAL A 32 -0.56 -5.87 -1.05
C VAL A 32 -0.85 -5.44 0.38
N VAL A 33 -1.27 -4.20 0.56
CA VAL A 33 -1.81 -3.73 1.83
C VAL A 33 -3.25 -3.24 1.61
N ALA A 34 -4.15 -3.81 2.40
CA ALA A 34 -5.56 -3.46 2.38
C ALA A 34 -5.90 -2.74 3.69
N TRP A 35 -6.12 -1.44 3.61
CA TRP A 35 -6.54 -0.64 4.77
C TRP A 35 -8.03 -0.84 5.02
N VAL A 36 -8.40 -0.86 6.30
CA VAL A 36 -9.81 -0.91 6.70
C VAL A 36 -10.50 0.36 6.18
N PRO A 37 -11.69 0.25 5.53
CA PRO A 37 -12.39 1.43 5.03
C PRO A 37 -12.74 2.42 6.14
N LYS A 38 -12.75 3.71 5.79
CA LYS A 38 -13.17 4.82 6.65
C LYS A 38 -12.29 5.00 7.88
N ILE A 39 -11.00 4.65 7.77
CA ILE A 39 -10.04 4.93 8.84
C ILE A 39 -9.08 6.03 8.40
N THR A 40 -8.41 6.63 9.38
CA THR A 40 -7.29 7.53 9.12
C THR A 40 -6.03 6.88 9.67
N ALA A 41 -5.01 6.74 8.83
CA ALA A 41 -3.72 6.24 9.28
C ALA A 41 -2.98 7.34 10.04
N LEU A 42 -2.51 6.99 11.23
CA LEU A 42 -1.69 7.87 12.06
C LEU A 42 -0.21 7.48 11.88
N LEU A 43 0.69 8.28 12.46
CA LEU A 43 2.13 8.00 12.39
C LEU A 43 2.46 6.57 12.84
N GLU A 44 1.89 6.14 13.96
CA GLU A 44 2.13 4.79 14.48
C GLU A 44 1.63 3.70 13.52
N ASP A 45 0.54 3.97 12.79
CA ASP A 45 0.03 3.03 11.80
C ASP A 45 0.94 2.96 10.58
N ALA A 46 1.48 4.08 10.13
CA ALA A 46 2.43 4.13 9.04
C ALA A 46 3.71 3.36 9.41
N THR A 47 4.22 3.57 10.62
CA THR A 47 5.40 2.86 11.11
C THR A 47 5.14 1.35 11.17
N ALA A 48 3.97 0.94 11.68
CA ALA A 48 3.59 -0.47 11.75
C ALA A 48 3.49 -1.09 10.35
N CYS A 49 2.94 -0.35 9.39
CA CYS A 49 2.82 -0.82 8.01
C CYS A 49 4.19 -1.03 7.36
N LEU A 50 5.09 -0.07 7.54
CA LEU A 50 6.44 -0.16 6.99
C LEU A 50 7.25 -1.27 7.65
N ASP A 51 7.12 -1.44 8.97
CA ASP A 51 7.75 -2.55 9.67
C ASP A 51 7.23 -3.90 9.17
N ALA A 52 5.92 -4.00 8.96
CA ALA A 52 5.32 -5.20 8.40
C ALA A 52 5.85 -5.50 7.00
N MET A 53 6.01 -4.46 6.17
CA MET A 53 6.56 -4.63 4.83
C MET A 53 8.00 -5.14 4.88
N ALA A 54 8.83 -4.57 5.74
CA ALA A 54 10.21 -5.02 5.90
C ALA A 54 10.25 -6.48 6.36
N GLN A 55 9.37 -6.85 7.27
CA GLN A 55 9.30 -8.23 7.79
C GLN A 55 8.89 -9.22 6.70
N ILE A 56 7.83 -8.91 5.96
CA ILE A 56 7.24 -9.85 5.00
C ILE A 56 8.12 -10.02 3.76
N THR A 57 8.92 -9.01 3.40
CA THR A 57 9.81 -9.06 2.24
C THR A 57 11.23 -9.46 2.61
N GLY A 58 11.55 -9.55 3.90
CA GLY A 58 12.93 -9.79 4.34
C GLY A 58 13.84 -8.60 4.05
N GLY A 59 13.28 -7.40 3.96
CA GLY A 59 14.03 -6.18 3.66
C GLY A 59 14.27 -5.94 2.17
N ARG A 60 13.76 -6.82 1.29
CA ARG A 60 13.92 -6.63 -0.15
C ARG A 60 13.01 -5.52 -0.64
N ARG A 61 13.48 -4.82 -1.67
CA ARG A 61 12.70 -3.78 -2.32
C ARG A 61 11.66 -4.41 -3.24
N CYS A 62 10.38 -4.19 -2.95
CA CYS A 62 9.28 -4.79 -3.68
C CYS A 62 8.26 -3.75 -4.11
N PRO A 63 7.53 -3.99 -5.22
CA PRO A 63 6.41 -3.12 -5.57
C PRO A 63 5.26 -3.33 -4.58
N LEU A 64 4.51 -2.26 -4.33
CA LEU A 64 3.45 -2.24 -3.33
C LEU A 64 2.13 -1.78 -3.95
N LEU A 65 1.08 -2.56 -3.75
CA LEU A 65 -0.30 -2.15 -4.06
C LEU A 65 -0.99 -1.73 -2.78
N VAL A 66 -1.50 -0.51 -2.74
CA VAL A 66 -2.24 0.03 -1.60
C VAL A 66 -3.70 0.21 -1.98
N ASN A 67 -4.59 -0.46 -1.28
CA ASN A 67 -6.02 -0.22 -1.42
C ASN A 67 -6.45 0.83 -0.41
N MET A 68 -6.96 1.97 -0.90
CA MET A 68 -7.28 3.15 -0.10
C MET A 68 -8.79 3.42 -0.06
N LEU A 69 -9.59 2.41 0.26
CA LEU A 69 -11.05 2.59 0.30
C LEU A 69 -11.44 3.54 1.43
N ASP A 70 -11.90 4.72 1.05
CA ASP A 70 -12.45 5.75 1.96
C ASP A 70 -11.52 6.11 3.12
N THR A 71 -10.20 6.00 2.94
CA THR A 71 -9.25 6.47 3.95
C THR A 71 -9.20 8.00 3.94
N GLY A 72 -9.08 8.59 5.13
CA GLY A 72 -8.95 10.03 5.27
C GLY A 72 -7.55 10.54 4.96
N PRO A 73 -7.39 11.87 4.80
CA PRO A 73 -6.08 12.45 4.57
C PRO A 73 -5.17 12.25 5.79
N GLN A 74 -3.88 12.13 5.52
CA GLN A 74 -2.88 11.90 6.55
C GLN A 74 -2.21 13.21 6.95
N ASP A 75 -1.79 13.32 8.21
CA ASP A 75 -1.07 14.48 8.66
C ASP A 75 0.38 14.48 8.13
N ARG A 76 1.08 15.59 8.37
CA ARG A 76 2.43 15.77 7.86
C ARG A 76 3.41 14.73 8.38
N LYS A 77 3.31 14.38 9.66
CA LYS A 77 4.23 13.42 10.27
C LYS A 77 4.07 12.03 9.66
N THR A 78 2.83 11.63 9.42
CA THR A 78 2.51 10.35 8.80
C THR A 78 3.06 10.29 7.37
N ARG A 79 2.84 11.35 6.58
CA ARG A 79 3.38 11.43 5.22
C ARG A 79 4.89 11.38 5.20
N ALA A 80 5.54 12.04 6.16
CA ALA A 80 7.01 12.04 6.26
C ALA A 80 7.58 10.65 6.54
N GLU A 81 6.85 9.83 7.29
CA GLU A 81 7.28 8.47 7.60
C GLU A 81 7.35 7.60 6.34
N TRP A 82 6.37 7.72 5.43
CA TRP A 82 6.41 7.01 4.16
C TRP A 82 7.66 7.36 3.34
N THR A 83 8.01 8.64 3.33
CA THR A 83 9.19 9.12 2.62
C THR A 83 10.49 8.66 3.28
N ARG A 84 10.53 8.69 4.61
CA ARG A 84 11.73 8.30 5.37
C ARG A 84 12.14 6.85 5.11
N ARG A 85 11.16 5.97 4.88
CA ARG A 85 11.42 4.55 4.67
C ARG A 85 11.08 4.11 3.24
N SER A 86 11.36 4.97 2.29
CA SER A 86 11.04 4.75 0.89
C SER A 86 11.92 3.70 0.20
N ASP A 87 12.99 3.26 0.84
CA ASP A 87 13.86 2.22 0.31
C ASP A 87 13.21 0.83 0.24
N LEU A 88 12.07 0.65 0.89
CA LEU A 88 11.36 -0.64 0.88
C LEU A 88 10.53 -0.87 -0.38
N SER A 89 10.25 0.18 -1.15
CA SER A 89 9.35 0.08 -2.32
C SER A 89 10.06 0.39 -3.61
N SER A 90 9.84 -0.43 -4.62
CA SER A 90 10.33 -0.16 -5.99
C SER A 90 9.33 0.65 -6.80
N ALA A 91 8.05 0.55 -6.49
CA ALA A 91 6.96 1.34 -7.05
C ALA A 91 5.74 1.19 -6.15
N VAL A 92 4.84 2.15 -6.19
CA VAL A 92 3.60 2.08 -5.40
C VAL A 92 2.41 2.39 -6.31
N ALA A 93 1.43 1.52 -6.30
CA ALA A 93 0.15 1.74 -6.97
C ALA A 93 -0.91 1.98 -5.90
N LEU A 94 -1.60 3.12 -6.01
CA LEU A 94 -2.69 3.48 -5.11
C LEU A 94 -4.01 3.20 -5.83
N VAL A 95 -4.80 2.28 -5.30
CA VAL A 95 -6.13 2.00 -5.84
C VAL A 95 -7.12 2.93 -5.16
N VAL A 96 -7.73 3.80 -5.94
CA VAL A 96 -8.58 4.91 -5.48
C VAL A 96 -9.95 4.80 -6.16
N SER A 97 -10.68 3.75 -5.84
CA SER A 97 -11.92 3.40 -6.54
C SER A 97 -13.12 4.27 -6.14
N THR A 98 -13.00 5.12 -5.11
CA THR A 98 -14.07 6.02 -4.70
C THR A 98 -13.69 7.48 -4.96
N PRO A 99 -14.67 8.40 -5.14
CA PRO A 99 -14.35 9.82 -5.32
C PRO A 99 -13.52 10.40 -4.16
N LEU A 100 -13.84 10.03 -2.91
CA LEU A 100 -13.09 10.52 -1.75
C LEU A 100 -11.65 10.02 -1.77
N SER A 101 -11.43 8.73 -2.01
CA SER A 101 -10.07 8.18 -2.02
C SER A 101 -9.25 8.75 -3.17
N ARG A 102 -9.89 9.10 -4.30
CA ARG A 102 -9.20 9.78 -5.40
C ARG A 102 -8.71 11.17 -4.99
N VAL A 103 -9.54 11.94 -4.27
CA VAL A 103 -9.16 13.26 -3.76
C VAL A 103 -7.98 13.12 -2.79
N VAL A 104 -8.06 12.15 -1.86
CA VAL A 104 -6.99 11.92 -0.90
C VAL A 104 -5.71 11.48 -1.61
N GLY A 105 -5.81 10.59 -2.59
CA GLY A 105 -4.66 10.12 -3.36
C GLY A 105 -3.98 11.24 -4.13
N ASN A 106 -4.75 12.09 -4.79
CA ASN A 106 -4.22 13.25 -5.51
C ASN A 106 -3.52 14.22 -4.57
N LEU A 107 -4.12 14.48 -3.40
CA LEU A 107 -3.50 15.33 -2.39
C LEU A 107 -2.18 14.74 -1.92
N PHE A 108 -2.15 13.44 -1.64
CA PHE A 108 -0.93 12.74 -1.24
C PHE A 108 0.18 12.93 -2.28
N LEU A 109 -0.13 12.73 -3.56
CA LEU A 109 0.86 12.88 -4.63
C LEU A 109 1.35 14.31 -4.77
N SER A 110 0.47 15.30 -4.53
CA SER A 110 0.85 16.71 -4.69
C SER A 110 1.79 17.20 -3.61
N VAL A 111 1.77 16.59 -2.42
CA VAL A 111 2.57 17.03 -1.27
C VAL A 111 3.71 16.08 -0.90
N SER A 112 3.76 14.89 -1.49
CA SER A 112 4.77 13.88 -1.18
C SER A 112 5.78 13.80 -2.32
N ARG A 113 7.07 13.73 -1.97
CA ARG A 113 8.15 13.55 -2.94
C ARG A 113 8.81 12.23 -2.65
N LEU A 114 8.45 11.20 -3.42
CA LEU A 114 8.95 9.86 -3.23
C LEU A 114 9.96 9.52 -4.32
N PRO A 115 11.04 8.79 -3.99
CA PRO A 115 12.10 8.48 -4.95
C PRO A 115 11.77 7.31 -5.88
N PHE A 116 10.54 6.84 -5.88
CA PHE A 116 10.08 5.75 -6.73
C PHE A 116 8.77 6.15 -7.42
N PRO A 117 8.41 5.48 -8.53
CA PRO A 117 7.15 5.77 -9.21
C PRO A 117 5.94 5.49 -8.33
N VAL A 118 4.99 6.43 -8.31
CA VAL A 118 3.70 6.27 -7.64
C VAL A 118 2.62 6.62 -8.63
N ARG A 119 1.59 5.79 -8.72
CA ARG A 119 0.52 5.99 -9.69
C ARG A 119 -0.83 5.63 -9.10
N LEU A 120 -1.87 6.38 -9.48
CA LEU A 120 -3.25 6.10 -9.09
C LEU A 120 -3.93 5.19 -10.10
N PHE A 121 -4.76 4.28 -9.61
CA PHE A 121 -5.54 3.36 -10.44
C PHE A 121 -6.96 3.29 -9.93
N ASP A 122 -7.90 3.07 -10.84
CA ASP A 122 -9.32 2.89 -10.51
C ASP A 122 -9.63 1.46 -10.07
N ASN A 123 -8.79 0.51 -10.43
CA ASN A 123 -9.02 -0.91 -10.13
C ASN A 123 -7.69 -1.62 -9.88
N GLU A 124 -7.79 -2.77 -9.22
CA GLU A 124 -6.63 -3.54 -8.80
C GLU A 124 -5.95 -4.25 -9.97
N ALA A 125 -6.71 -4.69 -10.95
CA ALA A 125 -6.15 -5.43 -12.09
C ALA A 125 -5.15 -4.56 -12.87
N SER A 126 -5.51 -3.32 -13.17
CA SER A 126 -4.62 -2.38 -13.86
C SER A 126 -3.39 -2.06 -13.01
N ALA A 127 -3.59 -1.89 -11.70
CA ALA A 127 -2.49 -1.63 -10.77
C ALA A 127 -1.49 -2.78 -10.76
N LEU A 128 -1.96 -4.01 -10.68
CA LEU A 128 -1.09 -5.19 -10.69
C LEU A 128 -0.32 -5.32 -11.98
N THR A 129 -0.97 -5.07 -13.11
CA THR A 129 -0.31 -5.13 -14.41
C THR A 129 0.86 -4.15 -14.47
N TRP A 130 0.64 -2.93 -13.99
CA TRP A 130 1.70 -1.93 -13.97
C TRP A 130 2.84 -2.31 -13.01
N LEU A 131 2.50 -2.83 -11.83
CA LEU A 131 3.49 -3.16 -10.82
C LEU A 131 4.41 -4.32 -11.23
N LYS A 132 3.97 -5.19 -12.12
CA LYS A 132 4.79 -6.32 -12.57
C LYS A 132 6.11 -5.88 -13.21
N ASP A 133 6.14 -4.69 -13.80
CA ASP A 133 7.37 -4.16 -14.40
C ASP A 133 8.43 -3.76 -13.37
N PHE A 134 8.06 -3.73 -12.09
CA PHE A 134 8.92 -3.30 -10.99
C PHE A 134 9.32 -4.43 -10.04
N VAL A 135 8.93 -5.64 -10.35
CA VAL A 135 9.37 -6.83 -9.60
C VAL A 135 10.82 -7.09 -9.99
N GLY A 136 11.69 -7.08 -8.97
CA GLY A 136 13.12 -7.16 -9.20
C GLY A 136 13.73 -8.54 -9.14
#